data_c1a6cd878e9ac12a7a1bfe51c9b30219
#
_entry.id   c1a6cd878e9ac12a7a1bfe51c9b30219
#
_cell.length_a   1.000
_cell.length_b   1.000
_cell.length_c   1.000
_cell.angle_alpha   90.00
_cell.angle_beta   90.00
_cell.angle_gamma   90.00
#
_symmetry.space_group_name_H-M   'P 1'
#
loop_
_entity.id
_entity.type
_entity.pdbx_description
1 polymer ?
#
loop_
_entity_poly.entity_id
_entity_poly.type
_entity_poly.pdbx_seq_one_letter_code
_entity_poly.pdbx_strand_id
1 'polypeptide(L)'
;MMVLKGWDGYSLRLTLYPSFSLSMFKLDEDVYLKYLGLCKGLRIYDYGYDVVVLGGYCDIDYVRELCGVLEDPLNYVYEVELRFNDVYYYLVTQWRGVGLSTATRDFDHVFISIFLSKRTSYHDRVLQWVDSLFNIIDNPVDLINIDTSNLFKPPQIRELSGVFKEYFYNVRPYVVRGNINDVRYNLLRIKGVGPKITYAYLLHAMRFTEIAPIDTHFNYFIFNVLGLKYGMPKKELCLKYDCSKCNSNCVMKELRSFFGKSLGYLQTVVYIHVKMLCKKGRCYECVLRKYRLCKLKS
;
A
#
# COMPACT_ATOMS: atom_id res chain seq x y z
N MET A 1 -15.72 -20.46 12.46
CA MET A 1 -14.59 -20.74 11.56
C MET A 1 -15.02 -20.39 10.15
N MET A 2 -14.25 -19.62 9.44
CA MET A 2 -14.52 -19.21 8.08
C MET A 2 -13.30 -19.58 7.23
N VAL A 3 -13.51 -20.12 6.03
CA VAL A 3 -12.42 -20.39 5.08
C VAL A 3 -12.57 -19.45 3.90
N LEU A 4 -11.53 -18.69 3.63
CA LEU A 4 -11.43 -17.83 2.44
C LEU A 4 -10.53 -18.53 1.42
N LYS A 5 -11.01 -18.65 0.20
CA LYS A 5 -10.20 -19.17 -0.90
C LYS A 5 -9.56 -18.02 -1.66
N GLY A 6 -8.26 -18.07 -1.79
CA GLY A 6 -7.53 -17.31 -2.80
C GLY A 6 -7.54 -18.03 -4.16
N TRP A 7 -6.65 -17.64 -5.01
CA TRP A 7 -6.36 -18.33 -6.28
C TRP A 7 -5.18 -19.29 -6.09
N ASP A 8 -4.95 -20.15 -7.06
CA ASP A 8 -3.82 -21.07 -7.04
C ASP A 8 -2.49 -20.33 -6.86
N GLY A 9 -1.70 -20.74 -5.88
CA GLY A 9 -0.43 -20.11 -5.49
C GLY A 9 -0.56 -18.87 -4.58
N TYR A 10 -1.77 -18.45 -4.17
CA TYR A 10 -1.95 -17.35 -3.23
C TYR A 10 -1.22 -17.60 -1.90
N SER A 11 -0.72 -16.51 -1.28
CA SER A 11 -0.06 -16.52 0.04
C SER A 11 -0.43 -15.25 0.83
N LEU A 12 -1.01 -15.44 2.00
CA LEU A 12 -1.32 -14.34 2.92
C LEU A 12 -0.05 -13.61 3.35
N ARG A 13 1.01 -14.36 3.63
CA ARG A 13 2.30 -13.82 4.04
C ARG A 13 2.91 -12.89 2.98
N LEU A 14 2.88 -13.28 1.72
CA LEU A 14 3.38 -12.45 0.62
C LEU A 14 2.47 -11.23 0.40
N THR A 15 1.17 -11.39 0.57
CA THR A 15 0.17 -10.32 0.40
C THR A 15 0.27 -9.25 1.49
N LEU A 16 0.41 -9.64 2.75
CA LEU A 16 0.53 -8.69 3.86
C LEU A 16 1.90 -8.01 3.90
N TYR A 17 2.95 -8.66 3.41
CA TYR A 17 4.31 -8.13 3.51
C TYR A 17 4.48 -6.71 2.94
N PRO A 18 3.98 -6.33 1.76
CA PRO A 18 4.06 -4.97 1.24
C PRO A 18 2.96 -4.04 1.77
N SER A 19 1.97 -4.56 2.48
CA SER A 19 0.76 -3.81 2.85
C SER A 19 0.94 -3.02 4.14
N PHE A 20 0.34 -1.83 4.17
CA PHE A 20 0.22 -1.03 5.40
C PHE A 20 -0.76 -1.66 6.41
N SER A 21 -1.60 -2.60 5.98
CA SER A 21 -2.46 -3.39 6.87
C SER A 21 -1.65 -4.24 7.84
N LEU A 22 -0.43 -4.66 7.47
CA LEU A 22 0.45 -5.48 8.32
C LEU A 22 0.71 -4.83 9.69
N SER A 23 0.74 -3.51 9.79
CA SER A 23 0.94 -2.81 11.06
C SER A 23 -0.16 -3.03 12.09
N MET A 24 -1.32 -3.55 11.67
CA MET A 24 -2.44 -3.89 12.56
C MET A 24 -2.42 -5.36 13.01
N PHE A 25 -1.44 -6.13 12.55
CA PHE A 25 -1.30 -7.55 12.88
C PHE A 25 -0.02 -7.83 13.65
N LYS A 26 -0.11 -8.75 14.61
CA LYS A 26 1.04 -9.43 15.21
C LYS A 26 1.12 -10.84 14.62
N LEU A 27 2.31 -11.24 14.22
CA LEU A 27 2.57 -12.62 13.77
C LEU A 27 3.05 -13.42 14.97
N ASP A 28 2.32 -14.48 15.28
CA ASP A 28 2.66 -15.46 16.32
C ASP A 28 2.66 -16.84 15.66
N GLU A 29 3.85 -17.43 15.50
CA GLU A 29 4.07 -18.61 14.66
C GLU A 29 3.52 -18.43 13.24
N ASP A 30 2.44 -19.15 12.87
CA ASP A 30 1.77 -19.07 11.57
C ASP A 30 0.43 -18.34 11.64
N VAL A 31 0.17 -17.60 12.75
CA VAL A 31 -1.09 -16.92 13.02
C VAL A 31 -0.90 -15.42 12.97
N TYR A 32 -1.67 -14.76 12.12
CA TYR A 32 -1.81 -13.30 12.12
C TYR A 32 -2.94 -12.91 13.07
N LEU A 33 -2.57 -12.36 14.23
CA LEU A 33 -3.51 -11.81 15.21
C LEU A 33 -3.73 -10.32 14.92
N LYS A 34 -4.94 -9.94 14.55
CA LYS A 34 -5.29 -8.52 14.41
C LYS A 34 -5.47 -7.90 15.79
N TYR A 35 -4.58 -6.98 16.14
CA TYR A 35 -4.57 -6.37 17.47
C TYR A 35 -5.00 -4.90 17.48
N LEU A 36 -5.13 -4.27 16.30
CA LEU A 36 -5.60 -2.89 16.14
C LEU A 36 -6.80 -2.79 15.21
N GLY A 37 -7.62 -1.77 15.45
CA GLY A 37 -8.73 -1.37 14.59
C GLY A 37 -9.95 -2.29 14.66
N LEU A 38 -10.76 -2.23 13.61
CA LEU A 38 -11.97 -3.04 13.50
C LEU A 38 -11.61 -4.53 13.48
N CYS A 39 -12.45 -5.36 14.10
CA CYS A 39 -12.22 -6.80 14.21
C CYS A 39 -10.96 -7.17 15.03
N LYS A 40 -10.62 -6.37 16.03
CA LYS A 40 -9.56 -6.72 17.00
C LYS A 40 -9.83 -8.09 17.61
N GLY A 41 -8.81 -8.94 17.66
CA GLY A 41 -8.91 -10.34 18.11
C GLY A 41 -9.11 -11.36 16.98
N LEU A 42 -9.28 -10.89 15.74
CA LEU A 42 -9.34 -11.77 14.56
C LEU A 42 -8.01 -12.52 14.41
N ARG A 43 -8.08 -13.85 14.26
CA ARG A 43 -6.93 -14.72 13.98
C ARG A 43 -7.04 -15.27 12.58
N ILE A 44 -5.97 -15.14 11.81
CA ILE A 44 -5.90 -15.56 10.42
C ILE A 44 -4.72 -16.53 10.27
N TYR A 45 -4.99 -17.71 9.76
CA TYR A 45 -4.01 -18.77 9.49
C TYR A 45 -3.75 -18.84 7.99
N ASP A 46 -2.49 -18.90 7.60
CA ASP A 46 -2.07 -19.08 6.19
C ASP A 46 -1.81 -20.58 5.92
N TYR A 47 -2.73 -21.21 5.20
CA TYR A 47 -2.60 -22.61 4.76
C TYR A 47 -2.40 -22.69 3.25
N GLY A 48 -1.48 -21.88 2.72
CA GLY A 48 -1.26 -21.76 1.28
C GLY A 48 -2.37 -20.92 0.62
N TYR A 49 -3.05 -21.45 -0.41
CA TYR A 49 -4.14 -20.73 -1.08
C TYR A 49 -5.47 -20.71 -0.29
N ASP A 50 -5.57 -21.49 0.78
CA ASP A 50 -6.68 -21.41 1.72
C ASP A 50 -6.27 -20.59 2.94
N VAL A 51 -7.09 -19.63 3.32
CA VAL A 51 -6.91 -18.79 4.51
C VAL A 51 -8.02 -19.12 5.50
N VAL A 52 -7.66 -19.60 6.68
CA VAL A 52 -8.64 -19.92 7.72
C VAL A 52 -8.73 -18.76 8.70
N VAL A 53 -9.92 -18.25 8.89
CA VAL A 53 -10.23 -17.16 9.79
C VAL A 53 -10.96 -17.68 11.02
N LEU A 54 -10.39 -17.44 12.19
CA LEU A 54 -10.96 -17.84 13.47
C LEU A 54 -11.19 -16.62 14.36
N GLY A 55 -12.32 -16.62 15.07
CA GLY A 55 -12.62 -15.65 16.11
C GLY A 55 -13.04 -14.27 15.60
N GLY A 56 -13.79 -13.58 16.46
CA GLY A 56 -14.27 -12.22 16.19
C GLY A 56 -15.48 -12.16 15.26
N TYR A 57 -16.38 -11.22 15.56
CA TYR A 57 -17.43 -10.82 14.62
C TYR A 57 -16.79 -9.85 13.63
N CYS A 58 -16.58 -10.29 12.41
CA CYS A 58 -16.05 -9.46 11.33
C CYS A 58 -16.82 -9.71 10.04
N ASP A 59 -17.11 -8.64 9.33
CA ASP A 59 -17.69 -8.70 8.01
C ASP A 59 -16.76 -9.46 7.06
N ILE A 60 -17.30 -10.45 6.35
CA ILE A 60 -16.55 -11.34 5.45
C ILE A 60 -15.85 -10.56 4.34
N ASP A 61 -16.49 -9.53 3.78
CA ASP A 61 -15.94 -8.77 2.68
C ASP A 61 -14.77 -7.91 3.17
N TYR A 62 -14.84 -7.40 4.40
CA TYR A 62 -13.71 -6.71 5.01
C TYR A 62 -12.54 -7.66 5.31
N VAL A 63 -12.81 -8.88 5.76
CA VAL A 63 -11.75 -9.89 5.96
C VAL A 63 -11.10 -10.27 4.63
N ARG A 64 -11.89 -10.44 3.56
CA ARG A 64 -11.38 -10.68 2.20
C ARG A 64 -10.50 -9.55 1.73
N GLU A 65 -10.90 -8.31 2.01
CA GLU A 65 -10.13 -7.11 1.71
C GLU A 65 -8.78 -7.10 2.46
N LEU A 66 -8.80 -7.33 3.76
CA LEU A 66 -7.58 -7.42 4.59
C LEU A 66 -6.64 -8.52 4.10
N CYS A 67 -7.18 -9.68 3.73
CA CYS A 67 -6.41 -10.79 3.17
C CYS A 67 -5.99 -10.54 1.71
N GLY A 68 -6.52 -9.53 1.03
CA GLY A 68 -6.20 -9.23 -0.37
C GLY A 68 -6.69 -10.27 -1.37
N VAL A 69 -7.77 -11.01 -1.03
CA VAL A 69 -8.36 -12.08 -1.87
C VAL A 69 -9.63 -11.64 -2.60
N LEU A 70 -9.90 -10.34 -2.67
CA LEU A 70 -11.08 -9.83 -3.36
C LEU A 70 -11.00 -10.06 -4.88
N GLU A 71 -9.81 -9.96 -5.44
CA GLU A 71 -9.58 -10.02 -6.88
C GLU A 71 -8.22 -10.64 -7.19
N ASP A 72 -8.21 -11.55 -8.16
CA ASP A 72 -6.99 -12.12 -8.71
C ASP A 72 -6.28 -11.07 -9.61
N PRO A 73 -5.02 -10.72 -9.33
CA PRO A 73 -4.29 -9.75 -10.16
C PRO A 73 -4.18 -10.13 -11.64
N LEU A 74 -4.21 -11.42 -11.99
CA LEU A 74 -4.19 -11.86 -13.40
C LEU A 74 -5.41 -11.42 -14.19
N ASN A 75 -6.54 -11.14 -13.54
CA ASN A 75 -7.75 -10.66 -14.22
C ASN A 75 -7.55 -9.30 -14.91
N TYR A 76 -6.54 -8.54 -14.48
CA TYR A 76 -6.23 -7.22 -15.03
C TYR A 76 -5.25 -7.21 -16.19
N VAL A 77 -4.73 -8.36 -16.61
CA VAL A 77 -3.74 -8.44 -17.72
C VAL A 77 -4.25 -7.76 -18.97
N TYR A 78 -5.50 -7.96 -19.32
CA TYR A 78 -6.10 -7.40 -20.54
C TYR A 78 -6.45 -5.91 -20.45
N GLU A 79 -6.40 -5.31 -19.26
CA GLU A 79 -6.61 -3.87 -19.05
C GLU A 79 -5.30 -3.07 -19.20
N VAL A 80 -4.16 -3.77 -19.22
CA VAL A 80 -2.83 -3.16 -19.35
C VAL A 80 -2.56 -2.81 -20.81
N GLU A 81 -1.99 -1.63 -21.08
CA GLU A 81 -1.55 -1.23 -22.41
C GLU A 81 -0.63 -2.31 -23.03
N LEU A 82 -0.84 -2.63 -24.31
CA LEU A 82 -0.21 -3.77 -24.98
C LEU A 82 1.30 -3.84 -24.80
N ARG A 83 2.01 -2.72 -24.84
CA ARG A 83 3.49 -2.66 -24.67
C ARG A 83 3.98 -3.09 -23.28
N PHE A 84 3.12 -3.11 -22.25
CA PHE A 84 3.45 -3.49 -20.89
C PHE A 84 2.70 -4.73 -20.42
N ASN A 85 1.85 -5.30 -21.26
CA ASN A 85 1.05 -6.48 -20.94
C ASN A 85 1.93 -7.65 -20.51
N ASP A 86 2.97 -7.99 -21.27
CA ASP A 86 3.93 -9.05 -20.94
C ASP A 86 4.66 -8.76 -19.62
N VAL A 87 5.07 -7.51 -19.39
CA VAL A 87 5.74 -7.13 -18.15
C VAL A 87 4.82 -7.40 -16.95
N TYR A 88 3.57 -6.96 -17.03
CA TYR A 88 2.58 -7.17 -15.99
C TYR A 88 2.30 -8.67 -15.78
N TYR A 89 1.99 -9.39 -16.86
CA TYR A 89 1.71 -10.83 -16.83
C TYR A 89 2.82 -11.64 -16.16
N TYR A 90 4.07 -11.47 -16.62
CA TYR A 90 5.18 -12.23 -16.06
C TYR A 90 5.50 -11.86 -14.61
N LEU A 91 5.35 -10.59 -14.22
CA LEU A 91 5.53 -10.20 -12.83
C LEU A 91 4.49 -10.84 -11.92
N VAL A 92 3.21 -10.73 -12.28
CA VAL A 92 2.11 -11.30 -11.48
C VAL A 92 2.23 -12.83 -11.44
N THR A 93 2.65 -13.47 -12.53
CA THR A 93 2.87 -14.92 -12.57
C THR A 93 4.05 -15.34 -11.70
N GLN A 94 5.19 -14.62 -11.73
CA GLN A 94 6.33 -14.90 -10.87
C GLN A 94 5.99 -14.73 -9.37
N TRP A 95 5.15 -13.78 -9.06
CA TRP A 95 4.69 -13.47 -7.70
C TRP A 95 3.21 -13.84 -7.50
N ARG A 96 2.84 -15.00 -8.00
CA ARG A 96 1.45 -15.48 -8.02
C ARG A 96 0.76 -15.44 -6.65
N GLY A 97 1.55 -15.55 -5.58
CA GLY A 97 1.04 -15.50 -4.20
C GLY A 97 0.61 -14.12 -3.71
N VAL A 98 0.88 -13.05 -4.46
CA VAL A 98 0.68 -11.67 -3.99
C VAL A 98 -0.67 -11.13 -4.40
N GLY A 99 -1.51 -10.80 -3.42
CA GLY A 99 -2.73 -10.03 -3.60
C GLY A 99 -2.56 -8.55 -3.18
N LEU A 100 -3.65 -7.80 -3.23
CA LEU A 100 -3.69 -6.42 -2.76
C LEU A 100 -4.47 -6.34 -1.45
N SER A 101 -3.76 -6.34 -0.32
CA SER A 101 -4.35 -6.09 0.99
C SER A 101 -4.59 -4.60 1.20
N THR A 102 -5.84 -4.24 1.47
CA THR A 102 -6.28 -2.89 1.82
C THR A 102 -7.07 -2.91 3.13
N ALA A 103 -7.34 -1.76 3.73
CA ALA A 103 -8.07 -1.68 5.00
C ALA A 103 -8.96 -0.43 5.01
N THR A 104 -10.00 -0.47 4.17
CA THR A 104 -10.88 0.70 3.94
C THR A 104 -11.70 1.08 5.17
N ARG A 105 -11.91 0.17 6.11
CA ARG A 105 -12.63 0.45 7.36
C ARG A 105 -11.71 0.89 8.51
N ASP A 106 -10.40 0.62 8.40
CA ASP A 106 -9.36 1.03 9.35
C ASP A 106 -8.54 2.21 8.81
N PHE A 107 -9.15 3.08 8.03
CA PHE A 107 -8.49 4.16 7.29
C PHE A 107 -7.67 5.11 8.19
N ASP A 108 -8.04 5.30 9.47
CA ASP A 108 -7.28 6.10 10.43
C ASP A 108 -5.95 5.41 10.80
N HIS A 109 -5.96 4.09 11.06
CA HIS A 109 -4.75 3.30 11.32
C HIS A 109 -3.84 3.25 10.09
N VAL A 110 -4.43 3.10 8.90
CA VAL A 110 -3.71 3.14 7.63
C VAL A 110 -3.02 4.49 7.43
N PHE A 111 -3.69 5.61 7.73
CA PHE A 111 -3.10 6.94 7.67
C PHE A 111 -1.86 7.06 8.56
N ILE A 112 -1.96 6.63 9.83
CA ILE A 112 -0.85 6.64 10.79
C ILE A 112 0.35 5.86 10.24
N SER A 113 0.12 4.63 9.79
CA SER A 113 1.18 3.75 9.28
C SER A 113 1.86 4.32 8.04
N ILE A 114 1.09 4.88 7.11
CA ILE A 114 1.60 5.52 5.90
C ILE A 114 2.40 6.78 6.24
N PHE A 115 1.89 7.62 7.12
CA PHE A 115 2.60 8.83 7.52
C PHE A 115 3.94 8.51 8.21
N LEU A 116 3.95 7.55 9.13
CA LEU A 116 5.15 7.08 9.80
C LEU A 116 6.18 6.46 8.84
N SER A 117 5.74 5.94 7.68
CA SER A 117 6.64 5.40 6.65
C SER A 117 7.43 6.47 5.87
N LYS A 118 7.23 7.74 6.18
CA LYS A 118 7.95 8.84 5.55
C LYS A 118 9.47 8.76 5.82
N ARG A 119 10.26 8.52 4.76
CA ARG A 119 11.73 8.49 4.83
C ARG A 119 12.29 7.46 5.82
N THR A 120 11.61 6.33 5.99
CA THR A 120 12.09 5.27 6.88
C THR A 120 11.72 3.88 6.34
N SER A 121 12.34 2.84 6.90
CA SER A 121 12.00 1.45 6.60
C SER A 121 10.70 1.05 7.29
N TYR A 122 9.75 0.53 6.51
CA TYR A 122 8.48 0.08 7.02
C TYR A 122 8.63 -1.08 8.00
N HIS A 123 9.31 -2.14 7.59
CA HIS A 123 9.45 -3.36 8.41
C HIS A 123 10.34 -3.17 9.64
N ASP A 124 11.43 -2.40 9.51
CA ASP A 124 12.43 -2.28 10.59
C ASP A 124 12.05 -1.24 11.64
N ARG A 125 11.20 -0.26 11.26
CA ARG A 125 10.91 0.89 12.12
C ARG A 125 9.42 1.15 12.31
N VAL A 126 8.63 1.23 11.21
CA VAL A 126 7.23 1.67 11.31
C VAL A 126 6.40 0.69 12.12
N LEU A 127 6.58 -0.62 11.92
CA LEU A 127 5.84 -1.62 12.69
C LEU A 127 6.09 -1.47 14.19
N GLN A 128 7.35 -1.27 14.60
CA GLN A 128 7.70 -1.03 16.01
C GLN A 128 7.13 0.29 16.53
N TRP A 129 7.13 1.35 15.71
CA TRP A 129 6.59 2.64 16.11
C TRP A 129 5.08 2.63 16.28
N VAL A 130 4.37 1.92 15.40
CA VAL A 130 2.92 1.71 15.53
C VAL A 130 2.61 0.92 16.80
N ASP A 131 3.33 -0.17 17.06
CA ASP A 131 3.14 -0.95 18.28
C ASP A 131 3.40 -0.09 19.54
N SER A 132 4.51 0.65 19.58
CA SER A 132 4.84 1.54 20.70
C SER A 132 3.81 2.65 20.89
N LEU A 133 3.25 3.19 19.82
CA LEU A 133 2.22 4.23 19.87
C LEU A 133 0.93 3.68 20.47
N PHE A 134 0.48 2.52 20.00
CA PHE A 134 -0.78 1.89 20.46
C PHE A 134 -0.65 1.15 21.81
N ASN A 135 0.54 1.16 22.43
CA ASN A 135 0.69 0.86 23.85
C ASN A 135 0.40 2.07 24.76
N ILE A 136 0.30 3.29 24.18
CA ILE A 136 0.01 4.55 24.92
C ILE A 136 -1.42 5.03 24.64
N ILE A 137 -1.94 4.80 23.41
CA ILE A 137 -3.27 5.19 22.98
C ILE A 137 -4.11 3.96 22.65
N ASP A 138 -5.40 4.00 22.94
CA ASP A 138 -6.32 2.92 22.58
C ASP A 138 -6.87 3.08 21.16
N ASN A 139 -7.11 4.33 20.74
CA ASN A 139 -7.73 4.66 19.47
C ASN A 139 -6.93 5.75 18.73
N PRO A 140 -6.93 5.76 17.40
CA PRO A 140 -6.32 6.83 16.61
C PRO A 140 -6.79 8.24 17.01
N VAL A 141 -8.06 8.37 17.41
CA VAL A 141 -8.66 9.67 17.78
C VAL A 141 -7.99 10.28 19.01
N ASP A 142 -7.40 9.48 19.88
CA ASP A 142 -6.68 9.96 21.07
C ASP A 142 -5.50 10.87 20.69
N LEU A 143 -4.94 10.70 19.49
CA LEU A 143 -3.87 11.56 18.94
C LEU A 143 -4.27 13.04 18.81
N ILE A 144 -5.57 13.36 18.81
CA ILE A 144 -6.04 14.75 18.75
C ILE A 144 -5.70 15.49 20.04
N ASN A 145 -5.67 14.77 21.16
CA ASN A 145 -5.52 15.31 22.51
C ASN A 145 -4.14 15.05 23.11
N ILE A 146 -3.29 14.26 22.46
CA ILE A 146 -1.96 13.89 22.94
C ILE A 146 -0.89 14.65 22.16
N ASP A 147 0.04 15.29 22.89
CA ASP A 147 1.24 15.84 22.27
C ASP A 147 2.32 14.76 22.15
N THR A 148 2.56 14.31 20.91
CA THR A 148 3.59 13.31 20.61
C THR A 148 5.00 13.90 20.52
N SER A 149 5.16 15.22 20.58
CA SER A 149 6.45 15.90 20.36
C SER A 149 7.53 15.52 21.37
N ASN A 150 7.11 15.23 22.62
CA ASN A 150 8.01 14.89 23.72
C ASN A 150 8.02 13.40 24.08
N LEU A 151 7.10 12.60 23.52
CA LEU A 151 6.96 11.17 23.84
C LEU A 151 7.95 10.31 23.06
N PHE A 152 8.37 10.73 21.87
CA PHE A 152 9.17 9.93 20.97
C PHE A 152 10.32 10.72 20.32
N LYS A 153 11.45 10.05 20.09
CA LYS A 153 12.61 10.64 19.40
C LYS A 153 12.42 10.84 17.89
N PRO A 154 11.80 9.89 17.13
CA PRO A 154 11.69 10.01 15.68
C PRO A 154 10.85 11.22 15.25
N PRO A 155 11.33 12.05 14.30
CA PRO A 155 10.61 13.24 13.86
C PRO A 155 9.19 12.95 13.34
N GLN A 156 9.00 11.81 12.67
CA GLN A 156 7.71 11.40 12.13
C GLN A 156 6.66 11.23 13.24
N ILE A 157 7.04 10.63 14.38
CA ILE A 157 6.11 10.44 15.50
C ILE A 157 5.87 11.78 16.21
N ARG A 158 6.90 12.61 16.36
CA ARG A 158 6.74 13.93 16.98
C ARG A 158 5.79 14.85 16.21
N GLU A 159 5.79 14.75 14.87
CA GLU A 159 4.87 15.51 14.00
C GLU A 159 3.46 14.90 13.96
N LEU A 160 3.29 13.64 14.40
CA LEU A 160 2.10 12.84 14.11
C LEU A 160 0.81 13.44 14.67
N SER A 161 0.79 13.90 15.94
CA SER A 161 -0.44 14.44 16.55
C SER A 161 -0.97 15.67 15.81
N GLY A 162 -0.08 16.60 15.46
CA GLY A 162 -0.45 17.78 14.67
C GLY A 162 -0.98 17.42 13.29
N VAL A 163 -0.30 16.51 12.61
CA VAL A 163 -0.69 16.04 11.26
C VAL A 163 -1.98 15.23 11.31
N PHE A 164 -2.15 14.38 12.34
CA PHE A 164 -3.37 13.60 12.50
C PHE A 164 -4.58 14.49 12.82
N LYS A 165 -4.40 15.56 13.60
CA LYS A 165 -5.44 16.55 13.87
C LYS A 165 -5.92 17.21 12.58
N GLU A 166 -4.99 17.65 11.70
CA GLU A 166 -5.37 18.19 10.39
C GLU A 166 -6.08 17.16 9.51
N TYR A 167 -5.59 15.91 9.49
CA TYR A 167 -6.23 14.81 8.79
C TYR A 167 -7.66 14.57 9.31
N PHE A 168 -7.84 14.48 10.62
CA PHE A 168 -9.11 14.16 11.25
C PHE A 168 -10.20 15.16 10.90
N TYR A 169 -9.90 16.46 10.97
CA TYR A 169 -10.89 17.51 10.71
C TYR A 169 -11.09 17.79 9.21
N ASN A 170 -10.04 17.72 8.41
CA ASN A 170 -10.07 18.21 7.03
C ASN A 170 -10.12 17.10 5.96
N VAL A 171 -9.80 15.84 6.29
CA VAL A 171 -9.75 14.74 5.33
C VAL A 171 -10.76 13.65 5.66
N ARG A 172 -10.77 13.19 6.90
CA ARG A 172 -11.60 12.06 7.36
C ARG A 172 -13.09 12.17 7.00
N PRO A 173 -13.75 13.33 7.08
CA PRO A 173 -15.15 13.47 6.68
C PRO A 173 -15.41 13.13 5.20
N TYR A 174 -14.43 13.38 4.32
CA TYR A 174 -14.50 13.02 2.91
C TYR A 174 -14.20 11.54 2.64
N VAL A 175 -13.36 10.93 3.48
CA VAL A 175 -13.13 9.46 3.43
C VAL A 175 -14.41 8.72 3.72
N VAL A 176 -15.11 9.09 4.79
CA VAL A 176 -16.40 8.49 5.18
C VAL A 176 -17.46 8.63 4.07
N ARG A 177 -17.39 9.71 3.29
CA ARG A 177 -18.29 9.93 2.14
C ARG A 177 -17.82 9.26 0.85
N GLY A 178 -16.67 8.63 0.84
CA GLY A 178 -16.07 8.00 -0.35
C GLY A 178 -15.61 9.00 -1.43
N ASN A 179 -15.39 10.28 -1.09
CA ASN A 179 -15.03 11.31 -2.07
C ASN A 179 -13.50 11.36 -2.30
N ILE A 180 -13.02 10.58 -3.24
CA ILE A 180 -11.59 10.43 -3.56
C ILE A 180 -10.91 11.76 -3.92
N ASN A 181 -11.59 12.64 -4.68
CA ASN A 181 -10.99 13.90 -5.13
C ASN A 181 -10.77 14.86 -3.96
N ASP A 182 -11.75 15.00 -3.08
CA ASP A 182 -11.63 15.86 -1.90
C ASP A 182 -10.62 15.27 -0.90
N VAL A 183 -10.60 13.95 -0.71
CA VAL A 183 -9.57 13.27 0.11
C VAL A 183 -8.18 13.57 -0.44
N ARG A 184 -7.95 13.39 -1.74
CA ARG A 184 -6.67 13.69 -2.40
C ARG A 184 -6.27 15.14 -2.19
N TYR A 185 -7.19 16.07 -2.48
CA TYR A 185 -6.94 17.49 -2.37
C TYR A 185 -6.57 17.92 -0.94
N ASN A 186 -7.37 17.51 0.05
CA ASN A 186 -7.16 17.90 1.44
C ASN A 186 -5.92 17.22 2.05
N LEU A 187 -5.61 15.97 1.72
CA LEU A 187 -4.34 15.32 2.12
C LEU A 187 -3.13 16.11 1.63
N LEU A 188 -3.13 16.53 0.38
CA LEU A 188 -2.02 17.32 -0.19
C LEU A 188 -1.86 18.69 0.48
N ARG A 189 -2.88 19.25 1.12
CA ARG A 189 -2.77 20.52 1.87
C ARG A 189 -2.06 20.36 3.20
N ILE A 190 -2.11 19.19 3.82
CA ILE A 190 -1.44 18.95 5.08
C ILE A 190 0.09 19.14 4.94
N LYS A 191 0.68 19.87 5.87
CA LYS A 191 2.14 20.03 5.93
C LYS A 191 2.79 18.66 6.17
N GLY A 192 3.81 18.34 5.40
CA GLY A 192 4.52 17.06 5.51
C GLY A 192 3.88 15.89 4.76
N VAL A 193 2.67 16.06 4.21
CA VAL A 193 2.02 15.10 3.31
C VAL A 193 2.25 15.52 1.86
N GLY A 194 2.82 14.62 1.09
CA GLY A 194 3.10 14.81 -0.34
C GLY A 194 2.43 13.74 -1.20
N PRO A 195 2.64 13.76 -2.54
CA PRO A 195 2.00 12.82 -3.47
C PRO A 195 2.18 11.34 -3.08
N LYS A 196 3.38 10.93 -2.65
CA LYS A 196 3.62 9.53 -2.23
C LYS A 196 2.69 9.08 -1.11
N ILE A 197 2.56 9.90 -0.04
CA ILE A 197 1.71 9.58 1.12
C ILE A 197 0.24 9.59 0.68
N THR A 198 -0.17 10.60 -0.08
CA THR A 198 -1.53 10.73 -0.60
C THR A 198 -1.92 9.53 -1.45
N TYR A 199 -1.05 9.10 -2.37
CA TYR A 199 -1.34 7.97 -3.26
C TYR A 199 -1.34 6.63 -2.52
N ALA A 200 -0.44 6.45 -1.54
CA ALA A 200 -0.48 5.29 -0.66
C ALA A 200 -1.81 5.22 0.12
N TYR A 201 -2.27 6.36 0.63
CA TYR A 201 -3.52 6.43 1.36
C TYR A 201 -4.73 6.11 0.47
N LEU A 202 -4.81 6.71 -0.71
CA LEU A 202 -5.89 6.43 -1.66
C LEU A 202 -5.93 4.95 -2.07
N LEU A 203 -4.77 4.32 -2.26
CA LEU A 203 -4.69 2.90 -2.58
C LEU A 203 -5.13 2.02 -1.40
N HIS A 204 -4.56 2.21 -0.22
CA HIS A 204 -4.72 1.27 0.90
C HIS A 204 -5.92 1.57 1.81
N ALA A 205 -6.34 2.84 1.93
CA ALA A 205 -7.47 3.24 2.77
C ALA A 205 -8.77 3.48 1.99
N MET A 206 -8.70 3.66 0.66
CA MET A 206 -9.88 3.88 -0.17
C MET A 206 -9.99 2.88 -1.34
N ARG A 207 -9.04 1.96 -1.44
CA ARG A 207 -8.94 0.94 -2.50
C ARG A 207 -9.05 1.54 -3.92
N PHE A 208 -8.47 2.73 -4.10
CA PHE A 208 -8.39 3.36 -5.41
C PHE A 208 -7.19 2.83 -6.19
N THR A 209 -7.38 1.73 -6.91
CA THR A 209 -6.32 0.91 -7.51
C THR A 209 -5.67 1.52 -8.75
N GLU A 210 -6.28 2.55 -9.35
CA GLU A 210 -5.71 3.29 -10.49
C GLU A 210 -4.53 4.20 -10.12
N ILE A 211 -4.16 4.23 -8.83
CA ILE A 211 -3.08 5.07 -8.34
C ILE A 211 -2.15 4.25 -7.44
N ALA A 212 -0.89 4.62 -7.38
CA ALA A 212 0.07 3.91 -6.57
C ALA A 212 1.13 4.85 -5.97
N PRO A 213 1.67 4.58 -4.78
CA PRO A 213 2.79 5.35 -4.23
C PRO A 213 4.05 5.12 -5.07
N ILE A 214 4.67 6.20 -5.55
CA ILE A 214 6.00 6.12 -6.17
C ILE A 214 7.03 6.09 -5.04
N ASP A 215 7.21 4.92 -4.44
CA ASP A 215 8.23 4.68 -3.44
C ASP A 215 9.60 4.37 -4.08
N THR A 216 10.62 4.12 -3.27
CA THR A 216 11.98 3.86 -3.76
C THR A 216 12.10 2.59 -4.59
N HIS A 217 11.27 1.56 -4.33
CA HIS A 217 11.27 0.32 -5.08
C HIS A 217 10.53 0.49 -6.40
N PHE A 218 9.36 1.12 -6.37
CA PHE A 218 8.59 1.38 -7.58
C PHE A 218 9.30 2.38 -8.50
N ASN A 219 9.91 3.42 -7.93
CA ASN A 219 10.76 4.35 -8.66
C ASN A 219 11.93 3.63 -9.36
N TYR A 220 12.64 2.75 -8.62
CA TYR A 220 13.72 1.94 -9.21
C TYR A 220 13.22 1.10 -10.40
N PHE A 221 12.07 0.45 -10.24
CA PHE A 221 11.47 -0.35 -11.30
C PHE A 221 11.13 0.47 -12.53
N ILE A 222 10.46 1.58 -12.37
CA ILE A 222 10.03 2.46 -13.47
C ILE A 222 11.23 2.95 -14.29
N PHE A 223 12.26 3.45 -13.61
CA PHE A 223 13.39 4.08 -14.31
C PHE A 223 14.43 3.08 -14.79
N ASN A 224 14.74 2.06 -14.01
CA ASN A 224 15.83 1.13 -14.33
C ASN A 224 15.35 -0.14 -15.05
N VAL A 225 14.19 -0.69 -14.66
CA VAL A 225 13.69 -1.94 -15.28
C VAL A 225 12.87 -1.63 -16.51
N LEU A 226 11.94 -0.67 -16.47
CA LEU A 226 11.13 -0.28 -17.63
C LEU A 226 11.82 0.75 -18.53
N GLY A 227 12.84 1.46 -18.03
CA GLY A 227 13.56 2.50 -18.79
C GLY A 227 12.72 3.74 -19.08
N LEU A 228 11.67 3.99 -18.32
CA LEU A 228 10.79 5.15 -18.50
C LEU A 228 11.42 6.42 -17.94
N LYS A 229 11.31 7.54 -18.67
CA LYS A 229 11.90 8.83 -18.30
C LYS A 229 10.81 9.89 -18.16
N TYR A 230 10.15 9.91 -17.02
CA TYR A 230 9.12 10.90 -16.67
C TYR A 230 9.47 11.65 -15.39
N GLY A 231 8.94 12.85 -15.23
CA GLY A 231 9.10 13.62 -13.99
C GLY A 231 8.32 13.03 -12.84
N MET A 232 8.81 13.24 -11.61
CA MET A 232 8.09 12.84 -10.40
C MET A 232 6.88 13.74 -10.15
N PRO A 233 5.80 13.23 -9.50
CA PRO A 233 4.66 14.04 -9.12
C PRO A 233 5.07 15.22 -8.23
N LYS A 234 4.70 16.45 -8.62
CA LYS A 234 4.95 17.69 -7.85
C LYS A 234 3.70 18.07 -7.08
N LYS A 235 3.84 18.32 -5.78
CA LYS A 235 2.73 18.64 -4.87
C LYS A 235 1.87 19.79 -5.39
N GLU A 236 2.50 20.85 -5.87
CA GLU A 236 1.88 22.07 -6.35
C GLU A 236 0.97 21.79 -7.57
N LEU A 237 1.44 20.95 -8.50
CA LEU A 237 0.66 20.53 -9.67
C LEU A 237 -0.47 19.57 -9.29
N CYS A 238 -0.20 18.63 -8.36
CA CYS A 238 -1.20 17.69 -7.86
C CYS A 238 -2.31 18.38 -7.04
N LEU A 239 -2.03 19.52 -6.42
CA LEU A 239 -3.06 20.37 -5.78
C LEU A 239 -3.94 21.09 -6.84
N LYS A 240 -3.33 21.54 -7.92
CA LYS A 240 -4.01 22.37 -8.92
C LYS A 240 -4.82 21.54 -9.93
N TYR A 241 -4.34 20.34 -10.28
CA TYR A 241 -4.91 19.52 -11.33
C TYR A 241 -5.15 18.08 -10.88
N ASP A 242 -6.22 17.48 -11.39
CA ASP A 242 -6.30 16.01 -11.45
C ASP A 242 -5.30 15.46 -12.46
N CYS A 243 -4.89 14.19 -12.30
CA CYS A 243 -3.92 13.56 -13.20
C CYS A 243 -4.42 13.53 -14.66
N SER A 244 -5.72 13.39 -14.90
CA SER A 244 -6.32 13.39 -16.26
C SER A 244 -6.21 14.75 -16.94
N LYS A 245 -6.21 15.85 -16.18
CA LYS A 245 -6.16 17.24 -16.66
C LYS A 245 -4.78 17.88 -16.56
N CYS A 246 -3.80 17.17 -16.00
CA CYS A 246 -2.45 17.69 -15.78
C CYS A 246 -1.61 17.57 -17.07
N ASN A 247 -1.12 18.69 -17.58
CA ASN A 247 -0.26 18.71 -18.78
C ASN A 247 1.23 18.48 -18.49
N SER A 248 1.59 18.15 -17.25
CA SER A 248 2.99 17.87 -16.92
C SER A 248 3.43 16.51 -17.45
N ASN A 249 4.71 16.38 -17.78
CA ASN A 249 5.36 15.10 -18.06
C ASN A 249 5.56 14.34 -16.74
N CYS A 250 4.50 13.73 -16.21
CA CYS A 250 4.45 13.14 -14.89
C CYS A 250 4.30 11.62 -14.95
N VAL A 251 5.19 10.90 -14.27
CA VAL A 251 5.19 9.44 -14.22
C VAL A 251 3.85 8.86 -13.74
N MET A 252 3.17 9.47 -12.77
CA MET A 252 1.87 8.97 -12.28
C MET A 252 0.78 9.06 -13.34
N LYS A 253 0.74 10.14 -14.11
CA LYS A 253 -0.21 10.29 -15.22
C LYS A 253 -0.03 9.18 -16.25
N GLU A 254 1.21 8.94 -16.65
CA GLU A 254 1.53 7.93 -17.63
C GLU A 254 1.27 6.50 -17.11
N LEU A 255 1.66 6.20 -15.87
CA LEU A 255 1.36 4.89 -15.29
C LEU A 255 -0.14 4.61 -15.19
N ARG A 256 -0.95 5.61 -14.86
CA ARG A 256 -2.41 5.45 -14.89
C ARG A 256 -2.93 5.12 -16.29
N SER A 257 -2.40 5.77 -17.34
CA SER A 257 -2.81 5.47 -18.70
C SER A 257 -2.36 4.09 -19.17
N PHE A 258 -1.20 3.59 -18.68
CA PHE A 258 -0.66 2.29 -19.10
C PHE A 258 -1.29 1.11 -18.37
N PHE A 259 -1.58 1.28 -17.07
CA PHE A 259 -1.96 0.18 -16.19
C PHE A 259 -3.39 0.28 -15.64
N GLY A 260 -4.05 1.43 -15.71
CA GLY A 260 -5.41 1.61 -15.22
C GLY A 260 -5.59 1.05 -13.80
N LYS A 261 -6.60 0.21 -13.61
CA LYS A 261 -6.91 -0.44 -12.32
C LYS A 261 -5.86 -1.44 -11.84
N SER A 262 -5.00 -1.94 -12.74
CA SER A 262 -3.94 -2.87 -12.37
C SER A 262 -2.75 -2.19 -11.66
N LEU A 263 -2.70 -0.84 -11.64
CA LEU A 263 -1.53 -0.09 -11.15
C LEU A 263 -1.22 -0.36 -9.67
N GLY A 264 -2.24 -0.44 -8.81
CA GLY A 264 -2.06 -0.78 -7.40
C GLY A 264 -1.51 -2.19 -7.19
N TYR A 265 -1.98 -3.16 -7.96
CA TYR A 265 -1.46 -4.53 -7.94
C TYR A 265 -0.01 -4.59 -8.45
N LEU A 266 0.27 -3.91 -9.56
CA LEU A 266 1.63 -3.80 -10.09
C LEU A 266 2.60 -3.26 -9.05
N GLN A 267 2.26 -2.17 -8.37
CA GLN A 267 3.13 -1.57 -7.35
C GLN A 267 3.40 -2.54 -6.21
N THR A 268 2.38 -3.28 -5.75
CA THR A 268 2.49 -4.27 -4.68
C THR A 268 3.45 -5.40 -5.06
N VAL A 269 3.28 -5.97 -6.25
CA VAL A 269 4.16 -7.02 -6.79
C VAL A 269 5.59 -6.50 -7.01
N VAL A 270 5.73 -5.30 -7.57
CA VAL A 270 7.03 -4.67 -7.83
C VAL A 270 7.79 -4.39 -6.54
N TYR A 271 7.12 -4.01 -5.47
CA TYR A 271 7.77 -3.83 -4.17
C TYR A 271 8.53 -5.10 -3.75
N ILE A 272 7.88 -6.26 -3.85
CA ILE A 272 8.50 -7.56 -3.53
C ILE A 272 9.59 -7.89 -4.53
N HIS A 273 9.31 -7.78 -5.82
CA HIS A 273 10.25 -8.11 -6.90
C HIS A 273 11.57 -7.33 -6.76
N VAL A 274 11.49 -6.02 -6.60
CA VAL A 274 12.69 -5.19 -6.46
C VAL A 274 13.42 -5.48 -5.16
N LYS A 275 12.69 -5.65 -4.04
CA LYS A 275 13.31 -5.92 -2.74
C LYS A 275 13.98 -7.28 -2.67
N MET A 276 13.36 -8.32 -3.26
CA MET A 276 13.82 -9.70 -3.14
C MET A 276 14.79 -10.12 -4.22
N LEU A 277 14.70 -9.55 -5.42
CA LEU A 277 15.54 -9.90 -6.56
C LEU A 277 16.49 -8.78 -6.96
N CYS A 278 15.97 -7.63 -7.42
CA CYS A 278 16.81 -6.61 -8.04
C CYS A 278 17.88 -6.06 -7.06
N LYS A 279 17.46 -5.69 -5.83
CA LYS A 279 18.38 -5.15 -4.83
C LYS A 279 19.31 -6.19 -4.19
N LYS A 280 19.02 -7.47 -4.39
CA LYS A 280 19.89 -8.57 -3.94
C LYS A 280 20.77 -9.13 -5.05
N GLY A 281 20.77 -8.53 -6.25
CA GLY A 281 21.56 -9.03 -7.38
C GLY A 281 21.11 -10.38 -7.95
N ARG A 282 19.90 -10.86 -7.61
CA ARG A 282 19.36 -12.16 -8.02
C ARG A 282 18.69 -12.08 -9.39
N CYS A 283 19.36 -11.43 -10.36
CA CYS A 283 18.82 -11.25 -11.70
C CYS A 283 18.61 -12.56 -12.48
N TYR A 284 19.31 -13.62 -12.11
CA TYR A 284 19.17 -14.96 -12.72
C TYR A 284 17.82 -15.62 -12.43
N GLU A 285 17.14 -15.21 -11.34
CA GLU A 285 15.79 -15.69 -10.97
C GLU A 285 14.68 -14.79 -11.54
N CYS A 286 15.06 -13.67 -12.18
CA CYS A 286 14.11 -12.66 -12.62
C CYS A 286 13.47 -13.06 -13.96
N VAL A 287 12.16 -13.28 -13.96
CA VAL A 287 11.38 -13.59 -15.16
C VAL A 287 11.51 -12.52 -16.24
N LEU A 288 11.53 -11.23 -15.87
CA LEU A 288 11.68 -10.15 -16.85
C LEU A 288 13.03 -10.18 -17.55
N ARG A 289 14.07 -10.65 -16.87
CA ARG A 289 15.40 -10.85 -17.46
C ARG A 289 15.37 -12.01 -18.45
N LYS A 290 14.76 -13.12 -18.03
CA LYS A 290 14.60 -14.33 -18.86
C LYS A 290 13.93 -14.02 -20.20
N TYR A 291 12.89 -13.18 -20.16
CA TYR A 291 12.14 -12.81 -21.37
C TYR A 291 12.60 -11.50 -22.03
N ARG A 292 13.76 -10.95 -21.64
CA ARG A 292 14.37 -9.74 -22.20
C ARG A 292 13.49 -8.46 -22.07
N LEU A 293 12.63 -8.43 -21.08
CA LEU A 293 11.74 -7.29 -20.80
C LEU A 293 12.39 -6.26 -19.85
N CYS A 294 13.47 -6.63 -19.18
CA CYS A 294 14.23 -5.74 -18.29
C CYS A 294 15.23 -4.91 -19.10
N LYS A 295 15.16 -3.58 -18.97
CA LYS A 295 16.08 -2.62 -19.63
C LYS A 295 17.38 -2.39 -18.87
N LEU A 296 17.48 -2.88 -17.62
CA LEU A 296 18.71 -2.76 -16.84
C LEU A 296 19.85 -3.50 -17.55
N LYS A 297 20.92 -2.78 -17.89
CA LYS A 297 22.15 -3.39 -18.43
C LYS A 297 22.81 -4.20 -17.32
N SER A 298 23.31 -5.39 -17.69
CA SER A 298 24.10 -6.25 -16.80
C SER A 298 25.44 -5.61 -16.48
#